data_0908faff408c6fbda1c2606f1286aef9
#
_entry.id   0908faff408c6fbda1c2606f1286aef9
#
_cell.length_a   1.000
_cell.length_b   1.000
_cell.length_c   1.000
_cell.angle_alpha   90.00
_cell.angle_beta   90.00
_cell.angle_gamma   90.00
#
_symmetry.space_group_name_H-M   'P 1'
#
loop_
_entity.id
_entity.type
_entity.pdbx_description
1 polymer ?
#
loop_
_entity_poly.entity_id
_entity_poly.type
_entity_poly.pdbx_seq_one_letter_code
_entity_poly.pdbx_strand_id
1 'polypeptide(L)'
;ISFYNIPPIISAIQNFTFNKNFTQLFFLILHFSSNIISVIDTNTKFKRRERTMRKKLLTLAVATVAASSLLTGCGGSSSNDKKAASDENITAVSREDGSGTRGAFIELFGIEEKQSDGTKVDMTTTDAQITNNTSVMLTTVAGDEYAIGYVSLGSLNDSVKALKIDGAEATADNIENGSYKVSRPFNIAVKKDLDNEVAKDFMAYIMSTEGQEIVSNEKYIPVSDVEAYAGSKPSGKCVVGGSSSVSPLMEKLIEAYKKVNPNADIELQTSDSTTGMTSTIEGSYDIGMASRELKDDEASELEATVIATDGIAVIVNKANTADELSADQVKSIYVGDVTTWDEVSK
;
A
#
# COMPACT_ATOMS: atom_id res chain seq x y z
N ILE A 1 8.48 -7.49 23.46
CA ILE A 1 9.94 -7.53 23.30
C ILE A 1 10.24 -8.89 22.65
N SER A 2 10.43 -8.87 21.33
CA SER A 2 10.69 -10.06 20.52
C SER A 2 12.17 -10.44 20.62
N PHE A 3 12.45 -11.64 21.11
CA PHE A 3 13.78 -12.26 21.09
C PHE A 3 13.94 -13.04 19.78
N TYR A 4 14.42 -12.41 18.72
CA TYR A 4 14.94 -13.10 17.55
C TYR A 4 16.20 -12.39 17.09
N ASN A 5 17.34 -12.98 17.45
CA ASN A 5 18.61 -13.03 16.74
C ASN A 5 19.76 -13.42 17.69
N ILE A 6 19.86 -14.72 18.04
CA ILE A 6 21.07 -15.30 18.62
C ILE A 6 21.34 -16.69 18.02
N PRO A 7 21.86 -16.80 16.80
CA PRO A 7 22.22 -18.12 16.26
C PRO A 7 23.69 -18.56 16.40
N PRO A 8 24.70 -17.81 16.83
CA PRO A 8 26.04 -18.43 16.94
C PRO A 8 26.45 -18.91 18.34
N ILE A 9 25.66 -18.66 19.39
CA ILE A 9 26.09 -18.97 20.77
C ILE A 9 25.76 -20.40 21.19
N ILE A 10 24.69 -20.98 20.67
CA ILE A 10 24.26 -22.37 21.05
C ILE A 10 25.18 -23.41 20.44
N SER A 11 25.76 -23.21 19.26
CA SER A 11 26.72 -24.09 18.63
C SER A 11 28.06 -24.17 19.37
N ALA A 12 28.45 -23.12 20.07
CA ALA A 12 29.71 -23.09 20.84
C ALA A 12 29.61 -23.81 22.19
N ILE A 13 28.39 -23.98 22.74
CA ILE A 13 28.20 -24.62 24.04
C ILE A 13 28.10 -26.15 23.92
N GLN A 14 27.65 -26.69 22.77
CA GLN A 14 27.51 -28.13 22.57
C GLN A 14 28.81 -28.89 22.34
N ASN A 15 29.94 -28.21 22.08
CA ASN A 15 31.25 -28.86 21.87
C ASN A 15 32.25 -28.65 23.03
N PHE A 16 31.79 -28.24 24.21
CA PHE A 16 32.66 -28.05 25.37
C PHE A 16 32.79 -29.33 26.16
N THR A 17 33.77 -30.15 25.82
CA THR A 17 34.19 -31.27 26.63
C THR A 17 34.89 -30.75 27.90
N PHE A 18 34.35 -31.17 29.03
CA PHE A 18 34.80 -30.85 30.39
C PHE A 18 36.24 -31.31 30.61
N ASN A 19 37.23 -30.46 30.38
CA ASN A 19 38.57 -30.73 30.94
C ASN A 19 39.34 -29.44 31.18
N LYS A 20 39.57 -29.19 32.49
CA LYS A 20 40.59 -28.33 33.12
C LYS A 20 40.93 -26.99 32.44
N ASN A 21 40.22 -25.93 32.78
CA ASN A 21 40.85 -24.65 33.15
C ASN A 21 39.79 -23.64 33.58
N PHE A 22 39.53 -23.56 34.87
CA PHE A 22 38.65 -22.58 35.52
C PHE A 22 39.05 -21.12 35.22
N THR A 23 40.29 -20.89 34.87
CA THR A 23 40.86 -19.58 34.49
C THR A 23 40.35 -19.09 33.12
N GLN A 24 40.13 -19.96 32.14
CA GLN A 24 39.59 -19.56 30.84
C GLN A 24 38.11 -19.16 30.91
N LEU A 25 37.32 -19.87 31.73
CA LEU A 25 35.92 -19.53 31.96
C LEU A 25 35.76 -18.19 32.66
N PHE A 26 36.67 -17.85 33.61
CA PHE A 26 36.67 -16.59 34.31
C PHE A 26 37.01 -15.41 33.38
N PHE A 27 37.98 -15.59 32.47
CA PHE A 27 38.31 -14.58 31.45
C PHE A 27 37.18 -14.38 30.44
N LEU A 28 36.46 -15.44 30.03
CA LEU A 28 35.30 -15.32 29.16
C LEU A 28 34.15 -14.55 29.83
N ILE A 29 33.87 -14.82 31.08
CA ILE A 29 32.82 -14.10 31.86
C ILE A 29 33.18 -12.62 32.04
N LEU A 30 34.45 -12.30 32.32
CA LEU A 30 34.93 -10.91 32.45
C LEU A 30 34.86 -10.18 31.10
N HIS A 31 35.18 -10.83 29.98
CA HIS A 31 35.08 -10.20 28.67
C HIS A 31 33.63 -9.97 28.23
N PHE A 32 32.71 -10.87 28.61
CA PHE A 32 31.28 -10.73 28.36
C PHE A 32 30.63 -9.63 29.21
N SER A 33 30.99 -9.53 30.49
CA SER A 33 30.47 -8.46 31.35
C SER A 33 31.00 -7.06 30.96
N SER A 34 32.24 -6.94 30.47
CA SER A 34 32.81 -5.70 29.95
C SER A 34 32.07 -5.20 28.71
N ASN A 35 31.70 -6.08 27.80
CA ASN A 35 30.93 -5.71 26.61
C ASN A 35 29.48 -5.31 26.92
N ILE A 36 28.82 -5.97 27.88
CA ILE A 36 27.47 -5.61 28.33
C ILE A 36 27.46 -4.24 29.05
N ILE A 37 28.48 -3.95 29.88
CA ILE A 37 28.58 -2.66 30.55
C ILE A 37 28.85 -1.54 29.55
N SER A 38 29.64 -1.76 28.51
CA SER A 38 29.88 -0.79 27.42
C SER A 38 28.60 -0.48 26.62
N VAL A 39 27.77 -1.48 26.34
CA VAL A 39 26.48 -1.29 25.60
C VAL A 39 25.47 -0.55 26.48
N ILE A 40 25.45 -0.79 27.81
CA ILE A 40 24.54 -0.10 28.73
C ILE A 40 24.97 1.37 28.92
N ASP A 41 26.27 1.66 28.98
CA ASP A 41 26.81 3.03 29.18
C ASP A 41 26.60 3.88 27.91
N THR A 42 26.73 3.33 26.72
CA THR A 42 26.40 4.03 25.44
C THR A 42 24.93 4.37 25.35
N ASN A 43 24.01 3.46 25.73
CA ASN A 43 22.58 3.70 25.71
C ASN A 43 22.13 4.75 26.77
N THR A 44 22.74 4.78 27.93
CA THR A 44 22.44 5.78 28.98
C THR A 44 22.99 7.16 28.61
N LYS A 45 24.17 7.26 27.98
CA LYS A 45 24.74 8.53 27.50
C LYS A 45 23.93 9.10 26.35
N PHE A 46 23.40 8.24 25.45
CA PHE A 46 22.53 8.68 24.34
C PHE A 46 21.21 9.26 24.86
N LYS A 47 20.49 8.58 25.78
CA LYS A 47 19.27 9.09 26.41
C LYS A 47 19.49 10.38 27.23
N ARG A 48 20.66 10.55 27.86
CA ARG A 48 21.00 11.77 28.62
C ARG A 48 21.27 12.96 27.69
N ARG A 49 21.88 12.70 26.52
CA ARG A 49 22.14 13.73 25.50
C ARG A 49 20.85 14.24 24.85
N GLU A 50 19.88 13.35 24.56
CA GLU A 50 18.57 13.75 24.04
C GLU A 50 17.77 14.60 25.05
N ARG A 51 17.76 14.24 26.34
CA ARG A 51 17.08 15.03 27.36
C ARG A 51 17.71 16.44 27.54
N THR A 52 19.00 16.54 27.36
CA THR A 52 19.72 17.83 27.48
C THR A 52 19.49 18.72 26.26
N MET A 53 19.41 18.14 25.08
CA MET A 53 19.05 18.88 23.85
C MET A 53 17.59 19.35 23.84
N ARG A 54 16.65 18.52 24.29
CA ARG A 54 15.22 18.93 24.41
C ARG A 54 15.04 20.07 25.41
N LYS A 55 15.77 20.10 26.54
CA LYS A 55 15.72 21.21 27.49
C LYS A 55 16.35 22.50 26.94
N LYS A 56 17.42 22.42 26.16
CA LYS A 56 18.05 23.60 25.51
C LYS A 56 17.19 24.15 24.36
N LEU A 57 16.49 23.31 23.61
CA LEU A 57 15.53 23.71 22.56
C LEU A 57 14.28 24.38 23.18
N LEU A 58 13.78 23.88 24.31
CA LEU A 58 12.63 24.49 25.01
C LEU A 58 12.96 25.88 25.59
N THR A 59 14.18 26.10 26.10
CA THR A 59 14.62 27.39 26.60
C THR A 59 14.88 28.42 25.51
N LEU A 60 15.28 27.97 24.28
CA LEU A 60 15.45 28.88 23.16
C LEU A 60 14.10 29.31 22.56
N ALA A 61 13.08 28.43 22.56
CA ALA A 61 11.74 28.72 22.08
C ALA A 61 10.97 29.73 22.96
N VAL A 62 11.22 29.74 24.29
CA VAL A 62 10.58 30.69 25.20
C VAL A 62 11.21 32.09 25.11
N ALA A 63 12.50 32.20 24.74
CA ALA A 63 13.16 33.50 24.59
C ALA A 63 12.78 34.26 23.31
N THR A 64 12.30 33.58 22.28
CA THR A 64 11.88 34.21 21.01
C THR A 64 10.43 34.73 21.04
N VAL A 65 9.57 34.24 21.93
CA VAL A 65 8.18 34.72 22.06
C VAL A 65 8.06 36.04 22.83
N ALA A 66 9.06 36.41 23.65
CA ALA A 66 9.03 37.63 24.43
C ALA A 66 9.52 38.90 23.70
N ALA A 67 10.04 38.78 22.45
CA ALA A 67 10.60 39.88 21.69
C ALA A 67 9.70 40.44 20.56
N SER A 68 8.51 39.84 20.33
CA SER A 68 7.63 40.17 19.20
C SER A 68 6.31 40.88 19.57
N SER A 69 6.16 41.43 20.78
CA SER A 69 4.91 42.05 21.25
C SER A 69 4.92 43.58 21.34
N LEU A 70 5.74 44.29 20.55
CA LEU A 70 5.72 45.76 20.48
C LEU A 70 5.82 46.25 19.05
N LEU A 71 4.78 46.02 18.21
CA LEU A 71 4.47 46.78 17.03
C LEU A 71 2.98 46.61 16.68
N THR A 72 2.11 47.19 17.51
CA THR A 72 0.72 47.47 17.15
C THR A 72 0.69 48.82 16.41
N GLY A 73 0.47 48.72 15.10
CA GLY A 73 0.16 49.88 14.25
C GLY A 73 -1.09 49.59 13.41
N CYS A 74 -2.14 50.32 13.71
CA CYS A 74 -3.45 50.39 13.10
C CYS A 74 -3.53 50.23 11.57
N GLY A 75 -4.61 49.57 11.10
CA GLY A 75 -5.13 49.65 9.74
C GLY A 75 -6.07 48.52 9.44
N GLY A 76 -7.39 48.77 9.59
CA GLY A 76 -8.42 47.77 9.36
C GLY A 76 -8.58 47.40 7.90
N SER A 77 -8.96 46.20 7.65
CA SER A 77 -10.07 45.76 6.80
C SER A 77 -10.10 44.23 6.87
N SER A 78 -11.18 43.73 7.45
CA SER A 78 -11.49 42.30 7.43
C SER A 78 -11.96 41.97 6.01
N SER A 79 -11.05 41.58 5.15
CA SER A 79 -11.38 40.77 3.99
C SER A 79 -11.03 39.30 4.34
N ASN A 80 -12.05 38.49 4.49
CA ASN A 80 -11.95 37.03 4.39
C ASN A 80 -11.58 36.74 2.92
N ASP A 81 -10.35 37.02 2.55
CA ASP A 81 -9.76 36.42 1.37
C ASP A 81 -9.54 34.94 1.70
N LYS A 82 -10.50 34.10 1.31
CA LYS A 82 -10.20 32.73 0.93
C LYS A 82 -9.13 32.89 -0.16
N LYS A 83 -7.85 32.73 0.21
CA LYS A 83 -6.78 32.59 -0.75
C LYS A 83 -7.24 31.43 -1.65
N ALA A 84 -7.58 31.77 -2.88
CA ALA A 84 -7.89 30.75 -3.88
C ALA A 84 -6.68 29.81 -3.91
N ALA A 85 -6.93 28.52 -3.95
CA ALA A 85 -5.89 27.47 -4.06
C ALA A 85 -5.08 27.56 -5.37
N SER A 86 -5.13 28.68 -6.04
CA SER A 86 -4.83 28.92 -7.43
C SER A 86 -3.35 29.08 -7.79
N ASP A 87 -2.45 29.25 -6.83
CA ASP A 87 -1.01 29.46 -7.09
C ASP A 87 -0.11 28.37 -6.51
N GLU A 88 -0.68 27.25 -6.03
CA GLU A 88 0.11 26.26 -5.30
C GLU A 88 0.42 25.06 -6.19
N ASN A 89 1.66 24.57 -6.08
CA ASN A 89 2.14 23.46 -6.90
C ASN A 89 1.38 22.18 -6.57
N ILE A 90 1.00 21.44 -7.61
CA ILE A 90 0.40 20.11 -7.47
C ILE A 90 1.44 19.14 -6.90
N THR A 91 1.10 18.43 -5.85
CA THR A 91 1.86 17.27 -5.39
C THR A 91 1.28 16.01 -6.04
N ALA A 92 1.86 15.58 -7.16
CA ALA A 92 1.50 14.31 -7.77
C ALA A 92 2.00 13.16 -6.88
N VAL A 93 1.09 12.29 -6.43
CA VAL A 93 1.43 11.14 -5.59
C VAL A 93 1.20 9.87 -6.39
N SER A 94 2.25 9.08 -6.57
CA SER A 94 2.21 7.81 -7.29
C SER A 94 2.53 6.62 -6.39
N ARG A 95 2.45 5.43 -6.94
CA ARG A 95 2.75 4.18 -6.26
C ARG A 95 4.12 3.65 -6.71
N GLU A 96 4.64 2.70 -5.97
CA GLU A 96 5.85 1.93 -6.26
C GLU A 96 5.76 1.16 -7.58
N ASP A 97 6.90 0.84 -8.19
CA ASP A 97 6.97 0.19 -9.51
C ASP A 97 6.30 -1.20 -9.57
N GLY A 98 6.31 -1.95 -8.47
CA GLY A 98 5.62 -3.24 -8.36
C GLY A 98 4.09 -3.16 -8.27
N SER A 99 3.55 -1.95 -8.05
CA SER A 99 2.11 -1.73 -7.85
C SER A 99 1.30 -2.01 -9.12
N GLY A 100 0.38 -2.98 -9.03
CA GLY A 100 -0.59 -3.22 -10.11
C GLY A 100 -1.53 -2.03 -10.31
N THR A 101 -1.84 -1.25 -9.26
CA THR A 101 -2.64 -0.03 -9.40
C THR A 101 -1.93 1.03 -10.20
N ARG A 102 -0.59 1.22 -9.99
CA ARG A 102 0.20 2.11 -10.84
C ARG A 102 0.20 1.63 -12.28
N GLY A 103 0.48 0.35 -12.52
CA GLY A 103 0.50 -0.19 -13.89
C GLY A 103 -0.81 0.06 -14.63
N ALA A 104 -1.96 -0.28 -14.02
CA ALA A 104 -3.27 -0.02 -14.62
C ALA A 104 -3.57 1.48 -14.78
N PHE A 105 -3.20 2.31 -13.80
CA PHE A 105 -3.39 3.76 -13.86
C PHE A 105 -2.64 4.39 -15.03
N ILE A 106 -1.35 4.12 -15.17
CA ILE A 106 -0.53 4.71 -16.24
C ILE A 106 -0.96 4.24 -17.64
N GLU A 107 -1.42 2.98 -17.76
CA GLU A 107 -1.96 2.45 -19.00
C GLU A 107 -3.28 3.12 -19.36
N LEU A 108 -4.25 3.17 -18.42
CA LEU A 108 -5.61 3.69 -18.67
C LEU A 108 -5.63 5.19 -18.95
N PHE A 109 -4.72 5.97 -18.34
CA PHE A 109 -4.59 7.39 -18.62
C PHE A 109 -3.59 7.72 -19.75
N GLY A 110 -2.98 6.70 -20.38
CA GLY A 110 -2.01 6.89 -21.44
C GLY A 110 -0.72 7.60 -20.99
N ILE A 111 -0.36 7.49 -19.71
CA ILE A 111 0.91 7.95 -19.15
C ILE A 111 2.05 7.00 -19.55
N GLU A 112 1.73 5.71 -19.75
CA GLU A 112 2.65 4.75 -20.33
C GLU A 112 2.73 4.94 -21.85
N GLU A 113 3.93 5.11 -22.39
CA GLU A 113 4.14 5.26 -23.84
C GLU A 113 4.81 4.02 -24.44
N LYS A 114 4.27 3.57 -25.57
CA LYS A 114 4.87 2.49 -26.35
C LYS A 114 5.93 3.05 -27.29
N GLN A 115 7.16 2.63 -27.12
CA GLN A 115 8.29 2.99 -27.96
C GLN A 115 8.24 2.25 -29.32
N SER A 116 9.04 2.70 -30.29
CA SER A 116 9.09 2.12 -31.63
C SER A 116 9.59 0.66 -31.66
N ASP A 117 10.32 0.23 -30.65
CA ASP A 117 10.78 -1.16 -30.45
C ASP A 117 9.77 -2.05 -29.73
N GLY A 118 8.60 -1.48 -29.36
CA GLY A 118 7.54 -2.16 -28.62
C GLY A 118 7.67 -2.08 -27.10
N THR A 119 8.76 -1.53 -26.58
CA THR A 119 8.96 -1.32 -25.13
C THR A 119 7.94 -0.30 -24.60
N LYS A 120 7.35 -0.57 -23.45
CA LYS A 120 6.49 0.35 -22.73
C LYS A 120 7.31 1.13 -21.71
N VAL A 121 7.17 2.45 -21.69
CA VAL A 121 7.90 3.35 -20.79
C VAL A 121 6.90 4.15 -19.96
N ASP A 122 7.04 4.07 -18.63
CA ASP A 122 6.28 4.90 -17.69
C ASP A 122 6.82 6.33 -17.71
N MET A 123 5.99 7.26 -18.13
CA MET A 123 6.30 8.70 -18.25
C MET A 123 5.92 9.48 -16.99
N THR A 124 5.59 8.80 -15.89
CA THR A 124 5.30 9.48 -14.61
C THR A 124 6.47 10.39 -14.24
N THR A 125 6.17 11.67 -13.94
CA THR A 125 7.20 12.65 -13.56
C THR A 125 8.06 12.17 -12.40
N THR A 126 9.36 12.45 -12.49
CA THR A 126 10.32 12.13 -11.43
C THR A 126 10.08 12.93 -10.14
N ASP A 127 9.28 14.00 -10.21
CA ASP A 127 8.91 14.83 -9.07
C ASP A 127 7.74 14.23 -8.28
N ALA A 128 7.11 13.17 -8.79
CA ALA A 128 6.02 12.50 -8.09
C ALA A 128 6.49 11.86 -6.77
N GLN A 129 5.74 12.10 -5.71
CA GLN A 129 5.96 11.45 -4.43
C GLN A 129 5.54 9.97 -4.52
N ILE A 130 6.46 9.05 -4.24
CA ILE A 130 6.18 7.61 -4.33
C ILE A 130 5.73 7.05 -2.98
N THR A 131 4.62 6.32 -2.99
CA THR A 131 4.07 5.58 -1.84
C THR A 131 4.13 4.08 -2.11
N ASN A 132 4.23 3.28 -1.04
CA ASN A 132 4.47 1.83 -1.12
C ASN A 132 3.25 0.96 -0.81
N ASN A 133 2.09 1.54 -0.56
CA ASN A 133 0.82 0.82 -0.39
C ASN A 133 -0.38 1.78 -0.42
N THR A 134 -1.60 1.20 -0.49
CA THR A 134 -2.86 1.94 -0.56
C THR A 134 -3.13 2.83 0.65
N SER A 135 -2.83 2.38 1.86
CA SER A 135 -3.08 3.16 3.09
C SER A 135 -2.15 4.38 3.19
N VAL A 136 -0.89 4.25 2.74
CA VAL A 136 0.06 5.37 2.68
C VAL A 136 -0.39 6.38 1.63
N MET A 137 -0.88 5.95 0.46
CA MET A 137 -1.46 6.83 -0.56
C MET A 137 -2.59 7.69 0.03
N LEU A 138 -3.57 7.07 0.67
CA LEU A 138 -4.69 7.76 1.32
C LEU A 138 -4.21 8.77 2.37
N THR A 139 -3.27 8.38 3.22
CA THR A 139 -2.74 9.25 4.28
C THR A 139 -1.94 10.43 3.70
N THR A 140 -1.17 10.20 2.64
CA THR A 140 -0.38 11.24 1.97
C THR A 140 -1.30 12.27 1.35
N VAL A 141 -2.30 11.86 0.56
CA VAL A 141 -3.26 12.78 -0.06
C VAL A 141 -4.12 13.51 0.97
N ALA A 142 -4.54 12.83 2.05
CA ALA A 142 -5.28 13.47 3.14
C ALA A 142 -4.45 14.50 3.91
N GLY A 143 -3.13 14.39 3.92
CA GLY A 143 -2.20 15.28 4.64
C GLY A 143 -1.72 16.50 3.86
N ASP A 144 -1.95 16.57 2.56
CA ASP A 144 -1.49 17.65 1.68
C ASP A 144 -2.66 18.16 0.82
N GLU A 145 -3.06 19.44 1.00
CA GLU A 145 -4.23 20.02 0.32
C GLU A 145 -4.04 20.17 -1.21
N TYR A 146 -2.77 20.12 -1.68
CA TYR A 146 -2.43 20.22 -3.11
C TYR A 146 -2.17 18.87 -3.74
N ALA A 147 -2.24 17.80 -2.98
CA ALA A 147 -1.98 16.45 -3.48
C ALA A 147 -3.10 15.92 -4.37
N ILE A 148 -2.68 15.21 -5.42
CA ILE A 148 -3.50 14.34 -6.24
C ILE A 148 -2.91 12.93 -6.20
N GLY A 149 -3.76 11.92 -6.05
CA GLY A 149 -3.37 10.51 -6.00
C GLY A 149 -4.43 9.60 -6.62
N TYR A 150 -4.28 8.31 -6.46
CA TYR A 150 -5.25 7.33 -6.96
C TYR A 150 -5.29 6.09 -6.07
N VAL A 151 -6.47 5.52 -5.91
CA VAL A 151 -6.71 4.30 -5.12
C VAL A 151 -7.75 3.41 -5.78
N SER A 152 -7.79 2.15 -5.37
CA SER A 152 -8.91 1.23 -5.59
C SER A 152 -10.22 1.84 -5.06
N LEU A 153 -11.31 1.72 -5.82
CA LEU A 153 -12.63 2.23 -5.42
C LEU A 153 -13.09 1.63 -4.08
N GLY A 154 -12.89 0.34 -3.86
CA GLY A 154 -13.24 -0.31 -2.60
C GLY A 154 -12.37 0.12 -1.41
N SER A 155 -11.23 0.78 -1.64
CA SER A 155 -10.40 1.37 -0.58
C SER A 155 -10.74 2.82 -0.28
N LEU A 156 -11.61 3.45 -1.09
CA LEU A 156 -11.99 4.85 -0.92
C LEU A 156 -12.74 5.05 0.41
N ASN A 157 -12.35 6.08 1.14
CA ASN A 157 -12.95 6.42 2.42
C ASN A 157 -13.07 7.95 2.61
N ASP A 158 -13.68 8.35 3.72
CA ASP A 158 -13.96 9.75 4.01
C ASP A 158 -12.74 10.63 4.33
N SER A 159 -11.51 10.13 4.26
CA SER A 159 -10.31 10.95 4.48
C SER A 159 -9.93 11.80 3.28
N VAL A 160 -10.36 11.44 2.08
CA VAL A 160 -10.07 12.09 0.80
C VAL A 160 -11.34 12.37 0.01
N LYS A 161 -11.22 13.10 -1.10
CA LYS A 161 -12.29 13.36 -2.05
C LYS A 161 -11.96 12.69 -3.40
N ALA A 162 -12.89 11.88 -3.93
CA ALA A 162 -12.78 11.36 -5.30
C ALA A 162 -13.23 12.41 -6.31
N LEU A 163 -12.50 12.53 -7.41
CA LEU A 163 -12.84 13.38 -8.54
C LEU A 163 -13.70 12.62 -9.55
N LYS A 164 -14.58 13.33 -10.26
CA LYS A 164 -15.14 12.84 -11.50
C LYS A 164 -14.08 12.83 -12.58
N ILE A 165 -14.13 11.84 -13.45
CA ILE A 165 -13.29 11.79 -14.65
C ILE A 165 -14.18 11.80 -15.88
N ASP A 166 -13.95 12.77 -16.77
CA ASP A 166 -14.77 13.01 -17.96
C ASP A 166 -16.29 13.06 -17.67
N GLY A 167 -16.66 13.72 -16.55
CA GLY A 167 -18.04 13.88 -16.09
C GLY A 167 -18.62 12.68 -15.32
N ALA A 168 -17.92 11.55 -15.23
CA ALA A 168 -18.39 10.35 -14.57
C ALA A 168 -17.80 10.20 -13.15
N GLU A 169 -18.64 9.84 -12.18
CA GLU A 169 -18.20 9.48 -10.82
C GLU A 169 -17.62 8.06 -10.79
N ALA A 170 -16.59 7.86 -9.97
CA ALA A 170 -16.02 6.54 -9.71
C ALA A 170 -16.99 5.73 -8.81
N THR A 171 -17.92 5.02 -9.41
CA THR A 171 -18.89 4.13 -8.73
C THR A 171 -18.95 2.79 -9.45
N ALA A 172 -19.35 1.72 -8.74
CA ALA A 172 -19.56 0.40 -9.33
C ALA A 172 -20.54 0.47 -10.50
N ASP A 173 -21.68 1.15 -10.33
CA ASP A 173 -22.71 1.31 -11.36
C ASP A 173 -22.18 1.98 -12.64
N ASN A 174 -21.34 3.02 -12.47
CA ASN A 174 -20.76 3.75 -13.60
C ASN A 174 -19.65 2.96 -14.31
N ILE A 175 -18.97 2.06 -13.62
CA ILE A 175 -18.02 1.13 -14.21
C ILE A 175 -18.77 0.05 -15.00
N GLU A 176 -19.80 -0.54 -14.40
CA GLU A 176 -20.59 -1.61 -15.01
C GLU A 176 -21.31 -1.13 -16.29
N ASN A 177 -21.87 0.08 -16.29
CA ASN A 177 -22.53 0.66 -17.47
C ASN A 177 -21.54 1.31 -18.46
N GLY A 178 -20.23 1.33 -18.18
CA GLY A 178 -19.17 1.84 -19.04
C GLY A 178 -19.03 3.37 -19.10
N SER A 179 -19.75 4.14 -18.27
CA SER A 179 -19.61 5.60 -18.21
C SER A 179 -18.31 6.00 -17.50
N TYR A 180 -17.86 5.26 -16.48
CA TYR A 180 -16.54 5.41 -15.85
C TYR A 180 -15.59 4.34 -16.40
N LYS A 181 -14.56 4.75 -17.13
CA LYS A 181 -13.69 3.85 -17.90
C LYS A 181 -12.42 3.40 -17.16
N VAL A 182 -12.15 4.01 -15.99
CA VAL A 182 -10.90 3.74 -15.26
C VAL A 182 -11.11 2.54 -14.34
N SER A 183 -11.06 1.35 -14.89
CA SER A 183 -11.27 0.08 -14.19
C SER A 183 -10.29 -1.00 -14.66
N ARG A 184 -10.13 -2.02 -13.85
CA ARG A 184 -9.18 -3.12 -14.04
C ARG A 184 -9.63 -4.38 -13.33
N PRO A 185 -9.15 -5.57 -13.71
CA PRO A 185 -9.43 -6.79 -12.97
C PRO A 185 -8.65 -6.83 -11.65
N PHE A 186 -9.24 -7.46 -10.64
CA PHE A 186 -8.56 -8.08 -9.54
C PHE A 186 -8.38 -9.56 -9.83
N ASN A 187 -7.12 -9.99 -9.83
CA ASN A 187 -6.74 -11.36 -10.10
C ASN A 187 -6.19 -12.03 -8.84
N ILE A 188 -6.55 -13.29 -8.65
CA ILE A 188 -5.74 -14.24 -7.89
C ILE A 188 -5.00 -15.14 -8.88
N ALA A 189 -3.80 -15.57 -8.50
CA ALA A 189 -3.02 -16.46 -9.34
C ALA A 189 -2.37 -17.56 -8.51
N VAL A 190 -2.26 -18.74 -9.08
CA VAL A 190 -1.68 -19.93 -8.46
C VAL A 190 -0.72 -20.62 -9.42
N LYS A 191 0.18 -21.42 -8.92
CA LYS A 191 0.99 -22.28 -9.77
C LYS A 191 0.11 -23.30 -10.50
N LYS A 192 0.47 -23.62 -11.74
CA LYS A 192 -0.26 -24.59 -12.57
C LYS A 192 -0.34 -25.99 -11.96
N ASP A 193 0.59 -26.32 -11.08
CA ASP A 193 0.67 -27.58 -10.33
C ASP A 193 0.29 -27.43 -8.85
N LEU A 194 -0.57 -26.46 -8.52
CA LEU A 194 -1.04 -26.23 -7.15
C LEU A 194 -1.53 -27.54 -6.49
N ASP A 195 -0.93 -27.88 -5.35
CA ASP A 195 -1.27 -29.11 -4.58
C ASP A 195 -1.93 -28.80 -3.22
N ASN A 196 -2.02 -27.53 -2.82
CA ASN A 196 -2.64 -27.13 -1.56
C ASN A 196 -4.18 -27.19 -1.64
N GLU A 197 -4.78 -28.19 -0.96
CA GLU A 197 -6.23 -28.40 -0.97
C GLU A 197 -7.00 -27.25 -0.31
N VAL A 198 -6.42 -26.58 0.71
CA VAL A 198 -7.05 -25.39 1.32
C VAL A 198 -7.09 -24.23 0.34
N ALA A 199 -6.03 -24.04 -0.45
CA ALA A 199 -5.99 -23.01 -1.47
C ALA A 199 -7.04 -23.26 -2.56
N LYS A 200 -7.15 -24.49 -3.06
CA LYS A 200 -8.18 -24.89 -4.05
C LYS A 200 -9.59 -24.64 -3.53
N ASP A 201 -9.87 -25.06 -2.30
CA ASP A 201 -11.19 -24.95 -1.69
C ASP A 201 -11.55 -23.47 -1.39
N PHE A 202 -10.56 -22.66 -0.97
CA PHE A 202 -10.75 -21.23 -0.77
C PHE A 202 -10.98 -20.49 -2.11
N MET A 203 -10.28 -20.84 -3.19
CA MET A 203 -10.56 -20.30 -4.53
C MET A 203 -11.99 -20.65 -4.98
N ALA A 204 -12.45 -21.89 -4.73
CA ALA A 204 -13.82 -22.30 -5.01
C ALA A 204 -14.84 -21.47 -4.18
N TYR A 205 -14.52 -21.12 -2.94
CA TYR A 205 -15.34 -20.22 -2.14
C TYR A 205 -15.37 -18.80 -2.68
N ILE A 206 -14.22 -18.24 -3.06
CA ILE A 206 -14.14 -16.91 -3.67
C ILE A 206 -15.03 -16.83 -4.92
N MET A 207 -14.98 -17.85 -5.75
CA MET A 207 -15.72 -17.94 -7.03
C MET A 207 -17.14 -18.49 -6.87
N SER A 208 -17.66 -18.61 -5.66
CA SER A 208 -19.04 -19.03 -5.41
C SER A 208 -20.00 -17.83 -5.28
N THR A 209 -21.29 -18.11 -5.30
CA THR A 209 -22.34 -17.11 -5.04
C THR A 209 -22.10 -16.36 -3.72
N GLU A 210 -21.72 -17.09 -2.67
CA GLU A 210 -21.46 -16.51 -1.34
C GLU A 210 -20.20 -15.62 -1.35
N GLY A 211 -19.15 -16.01 -2.04
CA GLY A 211 -17.93 -15.20 -2.22
C GLY A 211 -18.19 -13.95 -3.05
N GLN A 212 -18.95 -14.08 -4.15
CA GLN A 212 -19.26 -12.98 -5.05
C GLN A 212 -20.30 -12.00 -4.46
N GLU A 213 -21.16 -12.44 -3.54
CA GLU A 213 -21.99 -11.54 -2.73
C GLU A 213 -21.13 -10.62 -1.85
N ILE A 214 -20.02 -11.12 -1.29
CA ILE A 214 -19.06 -10.29 -0.54
C ILE A 214 -18.40 -9.27 -1.47
N VAL A 215 -17.98 -9.68 -2.67
CA VAL A 215 -17.40 -8.77 -3.68
C VAL A 215 -18.34 -7.59 -3.95
N SER A 216 -19.61 -7.88 -4.19
CA SER A 216 -20.64 -6.86 -4.44
C SER A 216 -20.87 -5.95 -3.23
N ASN A 217 -20.96 -6.51 -2.02
CA ASN A 217 -21.17 -5.75 -0.77
C ASN A 217 -20.00 -4.80 -0.46
N GLU A 218 -18.78 -5.17 -0.84
CA GLU A 218 -17.57 -4.33 -0.70
C GLU A 218 -17.39 -3.34 -1.88
N LYS A 219 -18.43 -3.15 -2.73
CA LYS A 219 -18.51 -2.18 -3.83
C LYS A 219 -17.60 -2.47 -5.02
N TYR A 220 -17.19 -3.70 -5.20
CA TYR A 220 -16.56 -4.18 -6.42
C TYR A 220 -17.60 -4.78 -7.36
N ILE A 221 -17.27 -4.92 -8.64
CA ILE A 221 -18.12 -5.56 -9.62
C ILE A 221 -17.83 -7.07 -9.58
N PRO A 222 -18.83 -7.89 -9.20
CA PRO A 222 -18.64 -9.33 -9.09
C PRO A 222 -18.54 -10.00 -10.46
N VAL A 223 -17.98 -11.21 -10.46
CA VAL A 223 -18.03 -12.12 -11.60
C VAL A 223 -19.44 -12.73 -11.69
N SER A 224 -20.01 -12.80 -12.90
CA SER A 224 -21.31 -13.43 -13.17
C SER A 224 -21.21 -14.96 -13.32
N ASP A 225 -22.37 -15.59 -13.37
CA ASP A 225 -22.53 -17.03 -13.69
C ASP A 225 -21.78 -17.97 -12.73
N VAL A 226 -21.84 -17.67 -11.42
CA VAL A 226 -21.23 -18.46 -10.35
C VAL A 226 -22.24 -19.38 -9.67
N GLU A 227 -21.78 -20.53 -9.17
CA GLU A 227 -22.60 -21.50 -8.44
C GLU A 227 -22.43 -21.33 -6.92
N ALA A 228 -23.36 -21.92 -6.16
CA ALA A 228 -23.24 -21.95 -4.71
C ALA A 228 -22.00 -22.75 -4.27
N TYR A 229 -21.40 -22.34 -3.15
CA TYR A 229 -20.23 -23.02 -2.60
C TYR A 229 -20.53 -24.47 -2.19
N ALA A 230 -19.79 -25.41 -2.75
CA ALA A 230 -19.90 -26.85 -2.49
C ALA A 230 -18.57 -27.51 -2.13
N GLY A 231 -17.66 -26.76 -1.47
CA GLY A 231 -16.31 -27.23 -1.18
C GLY A 231 -16.23 -28.28 -0.06
N SER A 232 -15.09 -28.95 0.00
CA SER A 232 -14.82 -30.08 0.89
C SER A 232 -14.38 -29.68 2.30
N LYS A 233 -14.08 -28.42 2.54
CA LYS A 233 -13.63 -27.85 3.82
C LYS A 233 -12.38 -28.56 4.39
N PRO A 234 -11.29 -28.64 3.65
CA PRO A 234 -10.07 -29.30 4.08
C PRO A 234 -9.43 -28.56 5.27
N SER A 235 -8.62 -29.28 6.03
CA SER A 235 -7.78 -28.68 7.07
C SER A 235 -6.37 -28.44 6.56
N GLY A 236 -5.73 -27.40 7.04
CA GLY A 236 -4.34 -27.07 6.67
C GLY A 236 -4.10 -25.57 6.62
N LYS A 237 -2.91 -25.20 6.15
CA LYS A 237 -2.48 -23.82 6.01
C LYS A 237 -2.46 -23.41 4.53
N CYS A 238 -2.85 -22.16 4.26
CA CYS A 238 -2.73 -21.50 2.96
C CYS A 238 -2.16 -20.09 3.17
N VAL A 239 -1.16 -19.72 2.38
CA VAL A 239 -0.59 -18.36 2.39
C VAL A 239 -1.08 -17.61 1.15
N VAL A 240 -1.78 -16.51 1.38
CA VAL A 240 -2.27 -15.63 0.33
C VAL A 240 -1.49 -14.32 0.42
N GLY A 241 -0.97 -13.80 -0.69
CA GLY A 241 -0.19 -12.59 -0.61
C GLY A 241 -0.12 -11.78 -1.89
N GLY A 242 0.19 -10.46 -1.75
CA GLY A 242 0.37 -9.57 -2.89
C GLY A 242 -0.34 -8.23 -2.73
N SER A 243 -1.01 -7.77 -3.78
CA SER A 243 -1.55 -6.43 -3.96
C SER A 243 -2.27 -5.85 -2.73
N SER A 244 -1.77 -4.71 -2.23
CA SER A 244 -2.40 -3.96 -1.14
C SER A 244 -3.77 -3.37 -1.51
N SER A 245 -4.12 -3.31 -2.80
CA SER A 245 -5.45 -2.89 -3.26
C SER A 245 -6.47 -4.04 -3.20
N VAL A 246 -6.02 -5.29 -3.33
CA VAL A 246 -6.85 -6.50 -3.23
C VAL A 246 -7.04 -6.92 -1.77
N SER A 247 -6.06 -6.62 -0.91
CA SER A 247 -6.04 -7.06 0.50
C SER A 247 -7.33 -6.76 1.27
N PRO A 248 -7.97 -5.57 1.18
CA PRO A 248 -9.21 -5.31 1.93
C PRO A 248 -10.36 -6.26 1.56
N LEU A 249 -10.52 -6.56 0.27
CA LEU A 249 -11.50 -7.55 -0.20
C LEU A 249 -11.13 -8.97 0.28
N MET A 250 -9.84 -9.32 0.16
CA MET A 250 -9.34 -10.64 0.57
C MET A 250 -9.54 -10.89 2.06
N GLU A 251 -9.34 -9.88 2.92
CA GLU A 251 -9.63 -9.97 4.36
C GLU A 251 -11.09 -10.37 4.63
N LYS A 252 -12.04 -9.78 3.92
CA LYS A 252 -13.47 -10.09 4.04
C LYS A 252 -13.79 -11.51 3.58
N LEU A 253 -13.21 -11.91 2.46
CA LEU A 253 -13.37 -13.27 1.92
C LEU A 253 -12.79 -14.32 2.86
N ILE A 254 -11.61 -14.08 3.43
CA ILE A 254 -10.98 -14.96 4.44
C ILE A 254 -11.82 -15.01 5.71
N GLU A 255 -12.31 -13.87 6.22
CA GLU A 255 -13.15 -13.83 7.41
C GLU A 255 -14.44 -14.65 7.22
N ALA A 256 -15.07 -14.53 6.05
CA ALA A 256 -16.29 -15.27 5.75
C ALA A 256 -16.00 -16.76 5.54
N TYR A 257 -14.94 -17.11 4.82
CA TYR A 257 -14.55 -18.50 4.61
C TYR A 257 -14.19 -19.21 5.90
N LYS A 258 -13.57 -18.56 6.88
CA LYS A 258 -13.28 -19.12 8.21
C LYS A 258 -14.54 -19.52 8.98
N LYS A 259 -15.67 -18.86 8.74
CA LYS A 259 -16.97 -19.25 9.33
C LYS A 259 -17.52 -20.53 8.69
N VAL A 260 -17.22 -20.74 7.40
CA VAL A 260 -17.64 -21.92 6.63
C VAL A 260 -16.69 -23.09 6.85
N ASN A 261 -15.38 -22.82 6.89
CA ASN A 261 -14.33 -23.81 7.14
C ASN A 261 -13.39 -23.38 8.29
N PRO A 262 -13.75 -23.65 9.55
CA PRO A 262 -12.92 -23.26 10.70
C PRO A 262 -11.60 -24.06 10.82
N ASN A 263 -11.42 -25.13 10.01
CA ASN A 263 -10.22 -25.96 10.02
C ASN A 263 -9.11 -25.41 9.11
N ALA A 264 -9.40 -24.43 8.27
CA ALA A 264 -8.43 -23.77 7.41
C ALA A 264 -7.72 -22.64 8.16
N ASP A 265 -6.40 -22.60 8.08
CA ASP A 265 -5.55 -21.48 8.54
C ASP A 265 -5.03 -20.70 7.34
N ILE A 266 -5.69 -19.58 7.04
CA ILE A 266 -5.30 -18.71 5.92
C ILE A 266 -4.54 -17.51 6.47
N GLU A 267 -3.28 -17.37 6.05
CA GLU A 267 -2.41 -16.23 6.34
C GLU A 267 -2.43 -15.26 5.16
N LEU A 268 -2.74 -13.97 5.42
CA LEU A 268 -2.70 -12.91 4.42
C LEU A 268 -1.45 -12.06 4.58
N GLN A 269 -0.70 -11.87 3.49
CA GLN A 269 0.48 -11.03 3.42
C GLN A 269 0.29 -9.90 2.39
N THR A 270 0.28 -8.65 2.86
CA THR A 270 0.09 -7.49 1.99
C THR A 270 1.42 -6.94 1.49
N SER A 271 1.55 -6.81 0.17
CA SER A 271 2.68 -6.21 -0.55
C SER A 271 2.20 -5.47 -1.80
N ASP A 272 2.87 -5.63 -2.91
CA ASP A 272 2.46 -5.19 -4.25
C ASP A 272 2.14 -6.38 -5.16
N SER A 273 1.60 -6.11 -6.37
CA SER A 273 1.21 -7.16 -7.30
C SER A 273 2.40 -7.96 -7.84
N THR A 274 3.51 -7.30 -8.15
CA THR A 274 4.70 -7.98 -8.70
C THR A 274 5.32 -8.91 -7.65
N THR A 275 5.44 -8.44 -6.41
CA THR A 275 5.88 -9.28 -5.27
C THR A 275 4.94 -10.46 -5.06
N GLY A 276 3.61 -10.24 -5.17
CA GLY A 276 2.62 -11.32 -5.08
C GLY A 276 2.85 -12.40 -6.12
N MET A 277 2.99 -12.02 -7.39
CA MET A 277 3.21 -12.98 -8.48
C MET A 277 4.57 -13.70 -8.34
N THR A 278 5.65 -12.96 -8.09
CA THR A 278 6.99 -13.55 -7.91
C THR A 278 7.02 -14.56 -6.75
N SER A 279 6.45 -14.20 -5.59
CA SER A 279 6.42 -15.09 -4.42
C SER A 279 5.55 -16.34 -4.65
N THR A 280 4.53 -16.24 -5.51
CA THR A 280 3.72 -17.39 -5.91
C THR A 280 4.50 -18.31 -6.85
N ILE A 281 5.22 -17.76 -7.83
CA ILE A 281 6.11 -18.52 -8.71
C ILE A 281 7.18 -19.25 -7.89
N GLU A 282 7.78 -18.60 -6.92
CA GLU A 282 8.79 -19.17 -6.01
C GLU A 282 8.21 -20.18 -5.00
N GLY A 283 6.89 -20.24 -4.85
CA GLY A 283 6.19 -21.14 -3.93
C GLY A 283 6.17 -20.69 -2.47
N SER A 284 6.46 -19.40 -2.20
CA SER A 284 6.32 -18.80 -0.88
C SER A 284 4.87 -18.46 -0.56
N TYR A 285 4.06 -18.18 -1.58
CA TYR A 285 2.61 -18.02 -1.49
C TYR A 285 1.92 -19.15 -2.27
N ASP A 286 0.82 -19.65 -1.71
CA ASP A 286 -0.08 -20.59 -2.39
C ASP A 286 -0.97 -19.86 -3.40
N ILE A 287 -1.42 -18.62 -3.03
CA ILE A 287 -2.26 -17.76 -3.85
C ILE A 287 -1.63 -16.38 -3.90
N GLY A 288 -1.31 -15.90 -5.08
CA GLY A 288 -0.87 -14.53 -5.33
C GLY A 288 -2.04 -13.60 -5.65
N MET A 289 -1.94 -12.31 -5.29
CA MET A 289 -2.95 -11.29 -5.58
C MET A 289 -2.37 -10.21 -6.49
N ALA A 290 -3.05 -9.89 -7.59
CA ALA A 290 -2.71 -8.78 -8.47
C ALA A 290 -3.91 -7.89 -8.77
N SER A 291 -3.66 -6.57 -8.83
CA SER A 291 -4.65 -5.56 -9.21
C SER A 291 -4.37 -5.03 -10.63
N ARG A 292 -4.04 -5.91 -11.53
CA ARG A 292 -3.78 -5.76 -12.95
C ARG A 292 -3.84 -7.13 -13.63
N GLU A 293 -3.85 -7.15 -14.94
CA GLU A 293 -3.54 -8.37 -15.67
C GLU A 293 -2.14 -8.90 -15.33
N LEU A 294 -1.96 -10.20 -15.45
CA LEU A 294 -0.64 -10.81 -15.32
C LEU A 294 0.23 -10.39 -16.50
N LYS A 295 1.52 -10.20 -16.24
CA LYS A 295 2.52 -10.03 -17.30
C LYS A 295 2.73 -11.36 -18.03
N ASP A 296 3.27 -11.32 -19.25
CA ASP A 296 3.48 -12.51 -20.08
C ASP A 296 4.37 -13.57 -19.39
N ASP A 297 5.41 -13.13 -18.70
CA ASP A 297 6.30 -13.98 -17.91
C ASP A 297 5.59 -14.61 -16.70
N GLU A 298 4.75 -13.85 -16.00
CA GLU A 298 3.92 -14.35 -14.90
C GLU A 298 2.88 -15.37 -15.39
N ALA A 299 2.17 -15.07 -16.49
CA ALA A 299 1.15 -15.93 -17.10
C ALA A 299 1.73 -17.23 -17.67
N SER A 300 3.04 -17.27 -18.00
CA SER A 300 3.72 -18.49 -18.42
C SER A 300 3.80 -19.53 -17.29
N GLU A 301 3.94 -19.09 -16.05
CA GLU A 301 4.16 -19.91 -14.84
C GLU A 301 2.89 -20.11 -14.01
N LEU A 302 2.00 -19.11 -14.01
CA LEU A 302 0.81 -19.07 -13.17
C LEU A 302 -0.48 -19.24 -13.96
N GLU A 303 -1.52 -19.67 -13.25
CA GLU A 303 -2.91 -19.66 -13.69
C GLU A 303 -3.66 -18.56 -12.95
N ALA A 304 -4.21 -17.59 -13.70
CA ALA A 304 -4.92 -16.45 -13.14
C ALA A 304 -6.44 -16.68 -13.16
N THR A 305 -7.11 -16.19 -12.12
CA THR A 305 -8.57 -16.13 -12.03
C THR A 305 -8.98 -14.71 -11.67
N VAL A 306 -9.80 -14.08 -12.50
CA VAL A 306 -10.42 -12.79 -12.18
C VAL A 306 -11.47 -13.01 -11.08
N ILE A 307 -11.34 -12.32 -9.97
CA ILE A 307 -12.26 -12.42 -8.83
C ILE A 307 -13.23 -11.24 -8.70
N ALA A 308 -12.89 -10.12 -9.32
CA ALA A 308 -13.70 -8.90 -9.32
C ALA A 308 -13.19 -7.94 -10.41
N THR A 309 -14.03 -6.97 -10.80
CA THR A 309 -13.58 -5.75 -11.47
C THR A 309 -13.60 -4.60 -10.47
N ASP A 310 -12.50 -3.83 -10.41
CA ASP A 310 -12.31 -2.69 -9.52
C ASP A 310 -12.10 -1.40 -10.30
N GLY A 311 -12.68 -0.30 -9.79
CA GLY A 311 -12.41 1.04 -10.30
C GLY A 311 -11.16 1.63 -9.66
N ILE A 312 -10.46 2.49 -10.41
CA ILE A 312 -9.40 3.33 -9.87
C ILE A 312 -9.96 4.74 -9.71
N ALA A 313 -10.18 5.18 -8.48
CA ALA A 313 -10.61 6.53 -8.17
C ALA A 313 -9.40 7.47 -8.14
N VAL A 314 -9.46 8.59 -8.88
CA VAL A 314 -8.54 9.71 -8.72
C VAL A 314 -8.99 10.50 -7.51
N ILE A 315 -8.07 10.76 -6.59
CA ILE A 315 -8.37 11.36 -5.29
C ILE A 315 -7.55 12.62 -5.04
N VAL A 316 -8.16 13.56 -4.33
CA VAL A 316 -7.52 14.77 -3.82
C VAL A 316 -7.82 14.97 -2.34
N ASN A 317 -7.12 15.90 -1.71
CA ASN A 317 -7.46 16.35 -0.36
C ASN A 317 -8.87 16.93 -0.31
N LYS A 318 -9.57 16.79 0.82
CA LYS A 318 -10.92 17.35 1.01
C LYS A 318 -11.00 18.87 0.89
N ALA A 319 -9.90 19.57 1.19
CA ALA A 319 -9.82 21.02 1.05
C ALA A 319 -9.59 21.47 -0.41
N ASN A 320 -9.18 20.56 -1.29
CA ASN A 320 -9.00 20.87 -2.71
C ASN A 320 -10.33 21.24 -3.36
N THR A 321 -10.34 22.27 -4.21
CA THR A 321 -11.56 22.82 -4.83
C THR A 321 -11.96 22.13 -6.13
N ALA A 322 -11.07 21.31 -6.75
CA ALA A 322 -11.40 20.55 -7.95
C ALA A 322 -12.43 19.47 -7.64
N ASP A 323 -13.47 19.35 -8.45
CA ASP A 323 -14.49 18.30 -8.35
C ASP A 323 -14.46 17.33 -9.53
N GLU A 324 -13.78 17.72 -10.61
CA GLU A 324 -13.70 17.00 -11.86
C GLU A 324 -12.40 17.28 -12.58
N LEU A 325 -11.87 16.28 -13.28
CA LEU A 325 -10.78 16.40 -14.26
C LEU A 325 -11.15 15.60 -15.51
N SER A 326 -10.61 16.00 -16.67
CA SER A 326 -10.58 15.12 -17.83
C SER A 326 -9.44 14.11 -17.70
N ALA A 327 -9.52 13.00 -18.44
CA ALA A 327 -8.42 12.04 -18.50
C ALA A 327 -7.11 12.68 -19.00
N ASP A 328 -7.20 13.61 -19.97
CA ASP A 328 -6.04 14.34 -20.48
C ASP A 328 -5.41 15.28 -19.42
N GLN A 329 -6.22 15.92 -18.57
CA GLN A 329 -5.70 16.72 -17.45
C GLN A 329 -4.98 15.85 -16.42
N VAL A 330 -5.53 14.68 -16.08
CA VAL A 330 -4.84 13.71 -15.20
C VAL A 330 -3.51 13.29 -15.82
N LYS A 331 -3.49 12.94 -17.12
CA LYS A 331 -2.25 12.63 -17.83
C LYS A 331 -1.23 13.77 -17.72
N SER A 332 -1.63 15.01 -18.07
CA SER A 332 -0.74 16.16 -18.08
C SER A 332 -0.13 16.45 -16.71
N ILE A 333 -0.88 16.25 -15.62
CA ILE A 333 -0.35 16.35 -14.25
C ILE A 333 0.71 15.27 -14.00
N TYR A 334 0.40 14.02 -14.32
CA TYR A 334 1.30 12.92 -13.98
C TYR A 334 2.54 12.80 -14.87
N VAL A 335 2.52 13.38 -16.08
CA VAL A 335 3.75 13.48 -16.90
C VAL A 335 4.54 14.77 -16.59
N GLY A 336 3.99 15.68 -15.77
CA GLY A 336 4.66 16.92 -15.34
C GLY A 336 4.51 18.10 -16.28
N ASP A 337 3.60 18.02 -17.25
CA ASP A 337 3.29 19.14 -18.18
C ASP A 337 2.49 20.26 -17.48
N VAL A 338 1.68 19.88 -16.48
CA VAL A 338 0.88 20.78 -15.63
C VAL A 338 1.34 20.61 -14.18
N THR A 339 1.74 21.71 -13.56
CA THR A 339 2.36 21.68 -12.23
C THR A 339 1.62 22.50 -11.18
N THR A 340 0.59 23.27 -11.58
CA THR A 340 -0.21 24.08 -10.65
C THR A 340 -1.71 23.85 -10.86
N TRP A 341 -2.50 23.99 -9.80
CA TRP A 341 -3.96 23.85 -9.88
C TRP A 341 -4.63 24.93 -10.74
N ASP A 342 -4.00 26.11 -10.88
CA ASP A 342 -4.46 27.20 -11.78
C ASP A 342 -4.38 26.83 -13.26
N GLU A 343 -3.38 26.04 -13.65
CA GLU A 343 -3.22 25.57 -15.03
C GLU A 343 -4.27 24.53 -15.40
N VAL A 344 -4.74 23.75 -14.43
CA VAL A 344 -5.79 22.73 -14.62
C VAL A 344 -7.14 23.37 -14.95
N SER A 345 -7.41 24.56 -14.43
CA SER A 345 -8.71 25.25 -14.56
C SER A 345 -8.90 26.01 -15.88
N LYS A 346 -7.90 26.00 -16.78
CA LYS A 346 -7.91 26.67 -18.07
C LYS A 346 -8.22 25.74 -19.21
#